data_4a7f9ecf4e3b094e801fed720746f801
#
_entry.id   4a7f9ecf4e3b094e801fed720746f801
#
_cell.length_a   1.000
_cell.length_b   1.000
_cell.length_c   1.000
_cell.angle_alpha   90.00
_cell.angle_beta   90.00
_cell.angle_gamma   90.00
#
_symmetry.space_group_name_H-M   'P 1'
#
loop_
_entity.id
_entity.type
_entity.pdbx_description
1 polymer ?
#
loop_
_entity_poly.entity_id
_entity_poly.type
_entity_poly.pdbx_seq_one_letter_code
_entity_poly.pdbx_strand_id
1 'polypeptide(L)'
;IILAHNYERKEAKKADGIVITPSHNPPTDGGIKYDPINGGPASAETTTKIQNRANELIKEGIDKIKRIPFERAITMDNVHFFDYMMPYVKALGRVIDMDAVANSGLNVGSDPLGGSGIFYWDVINEVYKIKKPINVVNPNIDYTFSFMPPDHDGKIRMDCSSPFAMANLIKMKDAYDIAFGNDTDYDRHGIVTPQGLMNPNHYLAVAIRYLFTNRPGWGKDAMIGKTLVSSSLIDKVA
;
A
#
# COMPACT_ATOMS: atom_id res chain seq x y z
N ILE A 1 -7.57 -1.52 -8.75
CA ILE A 1 -8.87 -2.23 -8.70
C ILE A 1 -9.92 -1.40 -9.41
N ILE A 2 -10.22 -0.15 -8.98
CA ILE A 2 -11.21 0.73 -9.62
C ILE A 2 -10.95 0.89 -11.12
N LEU A 3 -9.73 1.20 -11.52
CA LEU A 3 -9.36 1.32 -12.94
C LEU A 3 -9.59 0.02 -13.71
N ALA A 4 -9.20 -1.13 -13.15
CA ALA A 4 -9.42 -2.42 -13.79
C ALA A 4 -10.92 -2.76 -13.93
N HIS A 5 -11.72 -2.44 -12.90
CA HIS A 5 -13.17 -2.62 -12.94
C HIS A 5 -13.81 -1.70 -13.96
N ASN A 6 -13.35 -0.45 -14.07
CA ASN A 6 -13.94 0.58 -14.92
C ASN A 6 -13.47 0.52 -16.38
N TYR A 7 -12.45 -0.28 -16.68
CA TYR A 7 -11.91 -0.41 -18.04
C TYR A 7 -13.01 -0.82 -19.02
N GLU A 8 -13.14 -0.06 -20.12
CA GLU A 8 -14.15 -0.23 -21.18
C GLU A 8 -15.63 -0.21 -20.73
N ARG A 9 -15.91 0.17 -19.47
CA ARG A 9 -17.29 0.30 -18.99
C ARG A 9 -17.89 1.65 -19.33
N LYS A 10 -19.19 1.65 -19.64
CA LYS A 10 -19.97 2.89 -19.80
C LYS A 10 -20.02 3.63 -18.46
N GLU A 11 -20.07 4.95 -18.50
CA GLU A 11 -20.04 5.84 -17.31
C GLU A 11 -21.01 5.39 -16.20
N ALA A 12 -22.26 5.11 -16.58
CA ALA A 12 -23.29 4.66 -15.63
C ALA A 12 -23.04 3.29 -14.97
N LYS A 13 -22.00 2.55 -15.38
CA LYS A 13 -21.61 1.24 -14.83
C LYS A 13 -20.23 1.26 -14.18
N LYS A 14 -19.63 2.43 -14.08
CA LYS A 14 -18.36 2.59 -13.39
C LYS A 14 -18.59 2.60 -11.87
N ALA A 15 -17.60 2.11 -11.16
CA ALA A 15 -17.54 2.10 -9.70
C ALA A 15 -16.53 3.13 -9.22
N ASP A 16 -16.76 3.63 -8.05
CA ASP A 16 -15.81 4.31 -7.19
C ASP A 16 -15.44 3.41 -6.00
N GLY A 17 -14.61 3.90 -5.08
CA GLY A 17 -14.13 3.11 -3.96
C GLY A 17 -14.13 3.87 -2.65
N ILE A 18 -14.32 3.11 -1.57
CA ILE A 18 -14.10 3.57 -0.20
C ILE A 18 -13.07 2.65 0.43
N VAL A 19 -11.98 3.23 0.97
CA VAL A 19 -10.95 2.51 1.71
C VAL A 19 -11.06 2.90 3.18
N ILE A 20 -11.25 1.91 4.04
CA ILE A 20 -11.28 2.13 5.49
C ILE A 20 -9.87 1.95 6.02
N THR A 21 -9.18 3.05 6.28
CA THR A 21 -7.79 3.05 6.75
C THR A 21 -7.40 4.36 7.42
N PRO A 22 -6.67 4.31 8.55
CA PRO A 22 -5.95 5.46 9.10
C PRO A 22 -4.55 5.62 8.50
N SER A 23 -4.19 4.87 7.44
CA SER A 23 -2.85 4.80 6.88
C SER A 23 -1.83 4.34 7.94
N HIS A 24 -0.74 5.07 8.15
CA HIS A 24 0.33 4.80 9.12
C HIS A 24 0.10 5.40 10.52
N ASN A 25 -1.06 6.01 10.75
CA ASN A 25 -1.40 6.67 12.01
C ASN A 25 -1.56 5.67 13.16
N PRO A 26 -1.57 6.15 14.43
CA PRO A 26 -1.78 5.29 15.58
C PRO A 26 -3.01 4.39 15.47
N PRO A 27 -2.99 3.20 16.11
CA PRO A 27 -4.10 2.24 16.07
C PRO A 27 -5.44 2.80 16.60
N THR A 28 -5.38 3.85 17.40
CA THR A 28 -6.57 4.56 17.93
C THR A 28 -7.24 5.47 16.92
N ASP A 29 -6.56 5.76 15.81
CA ASP A 29 -7.10 6.65 14.79
C ASP A 29 -7.96 5.86 13.80
N GLY A 30 -9.04 6.49 13.33
CA GLY A 30 -9.84 5.99 12.21
C GLY A 30 -9.57 6.77 10.94
N GLY A 31 -10.01 6.24 9.80
CA GLY A 31 -9.90 6.93 8.53
C GLY A 31 -10.76 6.34 7.43
N ILE A 32 -11.17 7.19 6.52
CA ILE A 32 -11.89 6.83 5.29
C ILE A 32 -11.28 7.61 4.15
N LYS A 33 -10.83 6.90 3.11
CA LYS A 33 -10.43 7.49 1.83
C LYS A 33 -11.53 7.23 0.81
N TYR A 34 -11.89 8.23 0.02
CA TYR A 34 -12.79 8.08 -1.12
C TYR A 34 -12.01 8.25 -2.41
N ASP A 35 -12.10 7.26 -3.26
CA ASP A 35 -11.46 7.21 -4.57
C ASP A 35 -12.54 7.23 -5.66
N PRO A 36 -12.64 8.31 -6.46
CA PRO A 36 -13.61 8.41 -7.52
C PRO A 36 -13.32 7.45 -8.69
N ILE A 37 -14.19 7.45 -9.68
CA ILE A 37 -14.15 6.53 -10.83
C ILE A 37 -12.84 6.51 -11.61
N ASN A 38 -11.98 7.51 -11.45
CA ASN A 38 -10.63 7.56 -12.03
C ASN A 38 -9.59 6.77 -11.22
N GLY A 39 -9.97 6.21 -10.07
CA GLY A 39 -9.14 5.35 -9.24
C GLY A 39 -8.01 6.04 -8.48
N GLY A 40 -7.95 7.37 -8.53
CA GLY A 40 -7.02 8.17 -7.77
C GLY A 40 -7.67 8.81 -6.53
N PRO A 41 -6.90 9.49 -5.68
CA PRO A 41 -7.44 10.18 -4.53
C PRO A 41 -8.40 11.30 -4.94
N ALA A 42 -9.48 11.48 -4.18
CA ALA A 42 -10.46 12.52 -4.43
C ALA A 42 -9.87 13.92 -4.24
N SER A 43 -10.36 14.89 -5.04
CA SER A 43 -9.99 16.28 -4.90
C SER A 43 -10.44 16.87 -3.55
N ALA A 44 -9.77 17.93 -3.09
CA ALA A 44 -10.14 18.66 -1.89
C ALA A 44 -11.59 19.18 -1.94
N GLU A 45 -12.09 19.58 -3.11
CA GLU A 45 -13.48 19.99 -3.29
C GLU A 45 -14.44 18.83 -2.97
N THR A 46 -14.17 17.63 -3.48
CA THR A 46 -15.00 16.46 -3.24
C THR A 46 -14.97 16.04 -1.78
N THR A 47 -13.78 15.94 -1.18
CA THR A 47 -13.63 15.53 0.23
C THR A 47 -14.28 16.55 1.17
N THR A 48 -14.20 17.85 0.89
CA THR A 48 -14.86 18.90 1.67
C THR A 48 -16.39 18.76 1.61
N LYS A 49 -16.96 18.46 0.44
CA LYS A 49 -18.42 18.23 0.30
C LYS A 49 -18.86 17.04 1.13
N ILE A 50 -18.12 15.93 1.08
CA ILE A 50 -18.41 14.72 1.87
C ILE A 50 -18.32 15.03 3.36
N GLN A 51 -17.25 15.70 3.82
CA GLN A 51 -17.03 16.08 5.21
C GLN A 51 -18.16 16.99 5.74
N ASN A 52 -18.52 18.01 4.97
CA ASN A 52 -19.58 18.94 5.37
C ASN A 52 -20.93 18.21 5.51
N ARG A 53 -21.27 17.33 4.56
CA ARG A 53 -22.50 16.54 4.64
C ARG A 53 -22.47 15.57 5.82
N ALA A 54 -21.35 14.92 6.09
CA ALA A 54 -21.21 14.06 7.28
C ALA A 54 -21.42 14.85 8.59
N ASN A 55 -20.83 16.04 8.69
CA ASN A 55 -20.98 16.91 9.85
C ASN A 55 -22.43 17.40 10.04
N GLU A 56 -23.15 17.67 8.95
CA GLU A 56 -24.60 18.01 9.01
C GLU A 56 -25.40 16.83 9.57
N LEU A 57 -25.17 15.61 9.05
CA LEU A 57 -25.84 14.39 9.52
C LEU A 57 -25.57 14.12 11.01
N ILE A 58 -24.34 14.35 11.46
CA ILE A 58 -23.98 14.23 12.88
C ILE A 58 -24.79 15.25 13.73
N LYS A 59 -24.89 16.49 13.28
CA LYS A 59 -25.69 17.54 13.97
C LYS A 59 -27.19 17.24 14.00
N GLU A 60 -27.71 16.62 12.93
CA GLU A 60 -29.11 16.20 12.83
C GLU A 60 -29.48 15.03 13.75
N GLY A 61 -28.48 14.28 14.18
CA GLY A 61 -28.60 13.09 15.03
C GLY A 61 -28.28 11.80 14.29
N ILE A 62 -27.32 11.03 14.83
CA ILE A 62 -26.82 9.77 14.24
C ILE A 62 -27.93 8.70 14.17
N ASP A 63 -28.92 8.76 15.04
CA ASP A 63 -30.10 7.89 15.08
C ASP A 63 -30.98 8.02 13.82
N LYS A 64 -30.94 9.16 13.14
CA LYS A 64 -31.65 9.37 11.86
C LYS A 64 -30.98 8.70 10.64
N ILE A 65 -29.74 8.25 10.79
CA ILE A 65 -29.02 7.58 9.71
C ILE A 65 -29.59 6.18 9.54
N LYS A 66 -30.12 5.88 8.33
CA LYS A 66 -30.62 4.56 8.00
C LYS A 66 -29.49 3.53 8.02
N ARG A 67 -29.67 2.46 8.77
CA ARG A 67 -28.70 1.38 8.91
C ARG A 67 -29.37 0.04 8.61
N ILE A 68 -28.58 -0.89 8.09
CA ILE A 68 -28.97 -2.27 7.88
C ILE A 68 -28.03 -3.14 8.75
N PRO A 69 -28.54 -4.10 9.55
CA PRO A 69 -27.68 -5.03 10.26
C PRO A 69 -26.73 -5.75 9.29
N PHE A 70 -25.50 -5.96 9.72
CA PHE A 70 -24.43 -6.53 8.87
C PHE A 70 -24.82 -7.90 8.31
N GLU A 71 -25.37 -8.77 9.14
CA GLU A 71 -25.80 -10.13 8.78
C GLU A 71 -26.86 -10.14 7.68
N ARG A 72 -27.72 -9.12 7.66
CA ARG A 72 -28.69 -8.91 6.59
C ARG A 72 -28.04 -8.30 5.35
N ALA A 73 -27.15 -7.33 5.53
CA ALA A 73 -26.52 -6.63 4.43
C ALA A 73 -25.71 -7.58 3.55
N ILE A 74 -24.93 -8.49 4.13
CA ILE A 74 -24.06 -9.42 3.39
C ILE A 74 -24.83 -10.47 2.59
N THR A 75 -26.14 -10.66 2.84
CA THR A 75 -27.01 -11.60 2.10
C THR A 75 -27.85 -10.92 1.02
N MET A 76 -27.70 -9.61 0.84
CA MET A 76 -28.47 -8.87 -0.18
C MET A 76 -27.90 -9.10 -1.59
N ASP A 77 -28.76 -9.19 -2.59
CA ASP A 77 -28.42 -9.47 -4.00
C ASP A 77 -27.46 -8.43 -4.62
N ASN A 78 -27.37 -7.24 -4.04
CA ASN A 78 -26.49 -6.16 -4.49
C ASN A 78 -25.17 -6.08 -3.71
N VAL A 79 -24.89 -7.05 -2.84
CA VAL A 79 -23.63 -7.15 -2.08
C VAL A 79 -22.86 -8.36 -2.56
N HIS A 80 -21.65 -8.12 -3.06
CA HIS A 80 -20.80 -9.16 -3.64
C HIS A 80 -19.41 -9.12 -3.01
N PHE A 81 -18.89 -10.29 -2.66
CA PHE A 81 -17.49 -10.46 -2.27
C PHE A 81 -16.65 -10.70 -3.53
N PHE A 82 -15.48 -10.07 -3.58
CA PHE A 82 -14.58 -10.21 -4.71
C PHE A 82 -13.16 -10.49 -4.23
N ASP A 83 -12.50 -11.46 -4.82
CA ASP A 83 -11.08 -11.72 -4.59
C ASP A 83 -10.23 -10.70 -5.37
N TYR A 84 -9.66 -9.73 -4.66
CA TYR A 84 -8.74 -8.75 -5.23
C TYR A 84 -7.29 -9.23 -5.27
N MET A 85 -6.93 -10.23 -4.47
CA MET A 85 -5.55 -10.68 -4.29
C MET A 85 -5.04 -11.38 -5.55
N MET A 86 -5.71 -12.43 -5.99
CA MET A 86 -5.24 -13.22 -7.13
C MET A 86 -5.14 -12.43 -8.44
N PRO A 87 -6.11 -11.59 -8.84
CA PRO A 87 -5.99 -10.71 -10.01
C PRO A 87 -4.80 -9.76 -9.91
N TYR A 88 -4.57 -9.16 -8.72
CA TYR A 88 -3.44 -8.27 -8.47
C TYR A 88 -2.10 -9.01 -8.62
N VAL A 89 -1.94 -10.13 -7.92
CA VAL A 89 -0.71 -10.91 -7.96
C VAL A 89 -0.36 -11.35 -9.39
N LYS A 90 -1.34 -11.85 -10.15
CA LYS A 90 -1.13 -12.22 -11.56
C LYS A 90 -0.75 -11.05 -12.45
N ALA A 91 -1.16 -9.82 -12.10
CA ALA A 91 -0.84 -8.63 -12.86
C ALA A 91 0.59 -8.10 -12.62
N LEU A 92 1.26 -8.49 -11.53
CA LEU A 92 2.60 -8.01 -11.18
C LEU A 92 3.62 -8.24 -12.29
N GLY A 93 3.59 -9.39 -12.96
CA GLY A 93 4.49 -9.71 -14.07
C GLY A 93 4.38 -8.79 -15.29
N ARG A 94 3.34 -7.93 -15.36
CA ARG A 94 3.20 -6.91 -16.41
C ARG A 94 4.01 -5.64 -16.13
N VAL A 95 4.40 -5.43 -14.88
CA VAL A 95 5.06 -4.18 -14.41
C VAL A 95 6.41 -4.44 -13.74
N ILE A 96 6.67 -5.67 -13.31
CA ILE A 96 7.89 -6.10 -12.63
C ILE A 96 8.41 -7.35 -13.35
N ASP A 97 9.74 -7.46 -13.48
CA ASP A 97 10.39 -8.69 -13.95
C ASP A 97 10.36 -9.74 -12.82
N MET A 98 9.25 -10.46 -12.74
CA MET A 98 9.05 -11.49 -11.72
C MET A 98 9.92 -12.72 -11.94
N ASP A 99 10.41 -12.96 -13.16
CA ASP A 99 11.36 -14.05 -13.44
C ASP A 99 12.72 -13.72 -12.83
N ALA A 100 13.18 -12.47 -12.94
CA ALA A 100 14.38 -12.02 -12.26
C ALA A 100 14.26 -12.14 -10.74
N VAL A 101 13.12 -11.73 -10.16
CA VAL A 101 12.85 -11.88 -8.72
C VAL A 101 12.86 -13.35 -8.32
N ALA A 102 12.14 -14.21 -9.04
CA ALA A 102 12.03 -15.64 -8.74
C ALA A 102 13.37 -16.38 -8.77
N ASN A 103 14.26 -15.96 -9.64
CA ASN A 103 15.57 -16.59 -9.86
C ASN A 103 16.74 -15.89 -9.14
N SER A 104 16.49 -14.79 -8.43
CA SER A 104 17.55 -13.98 -7.80
C SER A 104 18.40 -14.75 -6.77
N GLY A 105 17.79 -15.70 -6.07
CA GLY A 105 18.41 -16.40 -4.94
C GLY A 105 18.63 -15.53 -3.71
N LEU A 106 18.17 -14.28 -3.72
CA LEU A 106 18.29 -13.36 -2.59
C LEU A 106 17.45 -13.81 -1.40
N ASN A 107 17.96 -13.58 -0.20
CA ASN A 107 17.24 -13.72 1.03
C ASN A 107 16.48 -12.42 1.31
N VAL A 108 15.17 -12.44 1.09
CA VAL A 108 14.32 -11.25 1.17
C VAL A 108 13.38 -11.35 2.35
N GLY A 109 13.36 -10.29 3.19
CA GLY A 109 12.40 -10.14 4.27
C GLY A 109 11.34 -9.10 3.95
N SER A 110 10.08 -9.38 4.30
CA SER A 110 8.98 -8.43 4.24
C SER A 110 8.35 -8.26 5.60
N ASP A 111 8.27 -7.03 6.09
CA ASP A 111 7.52 -6.68 7.30
C ASP A 111 6.26 -5.88 6.91
N PRO A 112 5.10 -6.50 6.97
CA PRO A 112 3.84 -5.80 6.67
C PRO A 112 3.44 -4.77 7.72
N LEU A 113 4.19 -4.62 8.81
CA LEU A 113 3.84 -3.78 9.97
C LEU A 113 2.39 -3.99 10.45
N GLY A 114 1.91 -5.24 10.40
CA GLY A 114 0.54 -5.60 10.76
C GLY A 114 -0.53 -5.22 9.73
N GLY A 115 -0.13 -4.82 8.53
CA GLY A 115 -1.03 -4.28 7.52
C GLY A 115 -1.66 -5.29 6.57
N SER A 116 -2.40 -4.80 5.61
CA SER A 116 -3.30 -5.55 4.71
C SER A 116 -2.58 -6.52 3.76
N GLY A 117 -1.28 -6.35 3.54
CA GLY A 117 -0.50 -7.19 2.62
C GLY A 117 0.04 -8.49 3.21
N ILE A 118 -0.21 -8.80 4.48
CA ILE A 118 0.33 -10.00 5.15
C ILE A 118 0.14 -11.26 4.30
N PHE A 119 -1.07 -11.48 3.78
CA PHE A 119 -1.41 -12.71 3.06
C PHE A 119 -0.98 -12.72 1.58
N TYR A 120 -0.49 -11.60 1.05
CA TYR A 120 -0.10 -11.52 -0.35
C TYR A 120 1.21 -12.24 -0.65
N TRP A 121 2.14 -12.28 0.32
CA TRP A 121 3.49 -12.78 0.10
C TRP A 121 3.55 -14.28 -0.18
N ASP A 122 2.75 -15.07 0.53
CA ASP A 122 2.64 -16.52 0.27
C ASP A 122 2.09 -16.80 -1.12
N VAL A 123 1.06 -16.04 -1.53
CA VAL A 123 0.46 -16.15 -2.86
C VAL A 123 1.45 -15.71 -3.95
N ILE A 124 2.22 -14.64 -3.73
CA ILE A 124 3.28 -14.20 -4.65
C ILE A 124 4.36 -15.28 -4.79
N ASN A 125 4.83 -15.83 -3.67
CA ASN A 125 5.82 -16.90 -3.65
C ASN A 125 5.34 -18.13 -4.45
N GLU A 126 4.09 -18.53 -4.29
CA GLU A 126 3.48 -19.68 -4.97
C GLU A 126 3.28 -19.42 -6.48
N VAL A 127 2.63 -18.30 -6.83
CA VAL A 127 2.28 -17.97 -8.22
C VAL A 127 3.53 -17.81 -9.09
N TYR A 128 4.56 -17.15 -8.56
CA TYR A 128 5.80 -16.91 -9.30
C TYR A 128 6.89 -17.93 -9.02
N LYS A 129 6.62 -18.95 -8.20
CA LYS A 129 7.57 -20.03 -7.87
C LYS A 129 8.93 -19.50 -7.43
N ILE A 130 8.91 -18.54 -6.51
CA ILE A 130 10.14 -17.89 -6.04
C ILE A 130 11.03 -18.93 -5.37
N LYS A 131 12.24 -19.15 -5.91
CA LYS A 131 13.17 -20.22 -5.48
C LYS A 131 13.56 -20.09 -4.01
N LYS A 132 13.76 -18.88 -3.54
CA LYS A 132 13.96 -18.57 -2.13
C LYS A 132 12.80 -17.67 -1.68
N PRO A 133 11.75 -18.23 -1.06
CA PRO A 133 10.53 -17.50 -0.73
C PRO A 133 10.82 -16.21 0.04
N ILE A 134 10.10 -15.15 -0.29
CA ILE A 134 10.10 -13.91 0.49
C ILE A 134 9.51 -14.24 1.85
N ASN A 135 10.26 -13.95 2.91
CA ASN A 135 9.88 -14.28 4.27
C ASN A 135 9.09 -13.14 4.90
N VAL A 136 7.90 -13.46 5.42
CA VAL A 136 7.11 -12.50 6.21
C VAL A 136 7.65 -12.50 7.64
N VAL A 137 8.26 -11.38 8.04
CA VAL A 137 8.95 -11.25 9.34
C VAL A 137 7.99 -11.32 10.52
N ASN A 138 6.81 -10.70 10.38
CA ASN A 138 5.76 -10.75 11.39
C ASN A 138 4.40 -11.07 10.73
N PRO A 139 4.01 -12.34 10.66
CA PRO A 139 2.76 -12.76 10.03
C PRO A 139 1.54 -12.62 10.93
N ASN A 140 1.69 -12.18 12.18
CA ASN A 140 0.61 -12.12 13.13
C ASN A 140 -0.23 -10.86 12.95
N ILE A 141 -1.56 -11.03 12.99
CA ILE A 141 -2.49 -9.92 13.06
C ILE A 141 -2.74 -9.58 14.52
N ASP A 142 -2.37 -8.37 14.90
CA ASP A 142 -2.63 -7.81 16.22
C ASP A 142 -3.20 -6.39 16.05
N TYR A 143 -4.49 -6.24 16.29
CA TYR A 143 -5.20 -4.97 16.15
C TYR A 143 -4.75 -3.89 17.13
N THR A 144 -3.98 -4.26 18.16
CA THR A 144 -3.39 -3.31 19.12
C THR A 144 -2.00 -2.84 18.68
N PHE A 145 -1.40 -3.53 17.68
CA PHE A 145 -0.02 -3.30 17.22
C PHE A 145 1.01 -3.33 18.34
N SER A 146 0.81 -4.17 19.35
CA SER A 146 1.67 -4.23 20.55
C SER A 146 3.11 -4.65 20.23
N PHE A 147 3.36 -5.27 19.08
CA PHE A 147 4.69 -5.62 18.59
C PHE A 147 5.50 -4.41 18.09
N MET A 148 4.84 -3.28 17.83
CA MET A 148 5.50 -2.08 17.33
C MET A 148 6.13 -1.27 18.47
N PRO A 149 7.39 -0.83 18.32
CA PRO A 149 7.96 0.12 19.26
C PRO A 149 7.29 1.50 19.10
N PRO A 150 7.22 2.29 20.19
CA PRO A 150 6.77 3.67 20.11
C PRO A 150 7.70 4.51 19.23
N ASP A 151 7.13 5.43 18.46
CA ASP A 151 7.86 6.44 17.69
C ASP A 151 8.35 7.58 18.64
N HIS A 152 9.05 8.58 18.08
CA HIS A 152 9.64 9.70 18.80
C HIS A 152 8.65 10.51 19.67
N ASP A 153 7.35 10.47 19.31
CA ASP A 153 6.27 11.13 20.05
C ASP A 153 5.60 10.22 21.10
N GLY A 154 6.14 9.02 21.33
CA GLY A 154 5.62 8.04 22.27
C GLY A 154 4.38 7.27 21.78
N LYS A 155 3.96 7.47 20.53
CA LYS A 155 2.83 6.77 19.92
C LYS A 155 3.30 5.65 19.00
N ILE A 156 2.49 4.61 18.88
CA ILE A 156 2.71 3.59 17.86
C ILE A 156 2.29 4.18 16.50
N ARG A 157 3.22 4.13 15.53
CA ARG A 157 2.99 4.53 14.14
C ARG A 157 3.58 3.48 13.21
N MET A 158 2.91 3.21 12.10
CA MET A 158 3.39 2.28 11.09
C MET A 158 4.04 3.04 9.92
N ASP A 159 4.80 4.08 10.23
CA ASP A 159 5.53 4.87 9.23
C ASP A 159 6.84 4.20 8.86
N CYS A 160 6.89 3.56 7.70
CA CYS A 160 8.06 2.84 7.21
C CYS A 160 9.26 3.73 6.83
N SER A 161 9.14 5.05 6.90
CA SER A 161 10.27 5.99 6.84
C SER A 161 10.91 6.25 8.20
N SER A 162 10.21 5.93 9.30
CA SER A 162 10.70 6.12 10.67
C SER A 162 11.62 4.97 11.10
N PRO A 163 12.84 5.27 11.59
CA PRO A 163 13.71 4.25 12.15
C PRO A 163 13.13 3.61 13.42
N PHE A 164 12.18 4.26 14.09
CA PHE A 164 11.49 3.69 15.25
C PHE A 164 10.49 2.62 14.79
N ALA A 165 9.62 2.92 13.85
CA ALA A 165 8.68 1.96 13.30
C ALA A 165 9.40 0.77 12.66
N MET A 166 10.52 1.01 11.98
CA MET A 166 11.34 -0.01 11.32
C MET A 166 12.35 -0.68 12.25
N ALA A 167 12.38 -0.35 13.55
CA ALA A 167 13.44 -0.80 14.47
C ALA A 167 13.54 -2.33 14.56
N ASN A 168 12.43 -3.05 14.52
CA ASN A 168 12.43 -4.52 14.55
C ASN A 168 13.08 -5.10 13.29
N LEU A 169 12.75 -4.56 12.12
CA LEU A 169 13.34 -5.00 10.86
C LEU A 169 14.82 -4.61 10.75
N ILE A 170 15.19 -3.41 11.24
CA ILE A 170 16.57 -2.94 11.27
C ILE A 170 17.46 -3.85 12.13
N LYS A 171 16.96 -4.37 13.27
CA LYS A 171 17.68 -5.35 14.09
C LYS A 171 17.98 -6.64 13.36
N MET A 172 17.20 -6.97 12.34
CA MET A 172 17.35 -8.18 11.53
C MET A 172 18.12 -7.93 10.23
N LYS A 173 18.71 -6.77 10.02
CA LYS A 173 19.36 -6.35 8.76
C LYS A 173 20.41 -7.33 8.25
N ASP A 174 21.12 -8.02 9.13
CA ASP A 174 22.17 -8.97 8.77
C ASP A 174 21.62 -10.39 8.46
N ALA A 175 20.32 -10.62 8.67
CA ALA A 175 19.64 -11.86 8.33
C ALA A 175 19.16 -11.91 6.86
N TYR A 176 19.11 -10.77 6.19
CA TYR A 176 18.59 -10.63 4.82
C TYR A 176 19.58 -9.91 3.92
N ASP A 177 19.58 -10.25 2.64
CA ASP A 177 20.28 -9.48 1.62
C ASP A 177 19.60 -8.13 1.42
N ILE A 178 18.26 -8.13 1.48
CA ILE A 178 17.40 -6.95 1.49
C ILE A 178 16.11 -7.28 2.24
N ALA A 179 15.60 -6.31 2.98
CA ALA A 179 14.27 -6.40 3.58
C ALA A 179 13.51 -5.10 3.35
N PHE A 180 12.19 -5.16 3.44
CA PHE A 180 11.35 -3.97 3.31
C PHE A 180 10.15 -4.04 4.24
N GLY A 181 9.73 -2.88 4.72
CA GLY A 181 8.49 -2.71 5.47
C GLY A 181 7.49 -1.89 4.68
N ASN A 182 6.21 -2.17 4.88
CA ASN A 182 5.11 -1.40 4.30
C ASN A 182 4.22 -0.88 5.43
N ASP A 183 3.65 0.31 5.22
CA ASP A 183 2.60 0.79 6.11
C ASP A 183 1.31 -0.03 5.92
N THR A 184 0.34 0.17 6.80
CA THR A 184 -0.79 -0.76 6.92
C THR A 184 -1.69 -0.85 5.70
N ASP A 185 -1.80 0.19 4.89
CA ASP A 185 -2.56 0.20 3.64
C ASP A 185 -1.68 0.06 2.37
N TYR A 186 -0.38 -0.19 2.56
CA TYR A 186 0.57 -0.57 1.52
C TYR A 186 0.81 0.51 0.43
N ASP A 187 0.58 1.77 0.74
CA ASP A 187 0.90 2.87 -0.19
C ASP A 187 2.32 3.43 0.01
N ARG A 188 3.03 2.99 1.05
CA ARG A 188 4.41 3.37 1.38
C ARG A 188 5.28 2.16 1.64
N HIS A 189 6.59 2.39 1.56
CA HIS A 189 7.59 1.37 1.86
C HIS A 189 8.85 1.98 2.48
N GLY A 190 9.57 1.17 3.24
CA GLY A 190 10.91 1.45 3.72
C GLY A 190 11.83 0.27 3.41
N ILE A 191 13.05 0.54 2.95
CA ILE A 191 14.01 -0.49 2.54
C ILE A 191 15.11 -0.61 3.60
N VAL A 192 15.38 -1.84 4.02
CA VAL A 192 16.47 -2.17 4.95
C VAL A 192 17.49 -3.03 4.21
N THR A 193 18.74 -2.61 4.26
CA THR A 193 19.90 -3.33 3.74
C THR A 193 20.84 -3.69 4.89
N PRO A 194 21.90 -4.49 4.70
CA PRO A 194 22.92 -4.70 5.73
C PRO A 194 23.53 -3.42 6.29
N GLN A 195 23.47 -2.29 5.56
CA GLN A 195 23.90 -0.97 6.04
C GLN A 195 22.85 -0.26 6.92
N GLY A 196 21.63 -0.78 7.00
CA GLY A 196 20.52 -0.21 7.76
C GLY A 196 19.39 0.31 6.88
N LEU A 197 18.58 1.21 7.43
CA LEU A 197 17.44 1.82 6.73
C LEU A 197 17.93 2.73 5.60
N MET A 198 17.53 2.41 4.37
CA MET A 198 17.88 3.20 3.19
C MET A 198 17.11 4.52 3.17
N ASN A 199 17.78 5.62 2.79
CA ASN A 199 17.09 6.88 2.57
C ASN A 199 16.06 6.73 1.42
N PRO A 200 14.78 7.12 1.62
CA PRO A 200 13.73 6.96 0.61
C PRO A 200 14.06 7.64 -0.74
N ASN A 201 14.76 8.78 -0.71
CA ASN A 201 15.18 9.46 -1.95
C ASN A 201 16.23 8.66 -2.75
N HIS A 202 17.10 7.92 -2.06
CA HIS A 202 18.05 7.03 -2.73
C HIS A 202 17.34 5.86 -3.39
N TYR A 203 16.41 5.23 -2.68
CA TYR A 203 15.59 4.18 -3.27
C TYR A 203 14.80 4.67 -4.48
N LEU A 204 14.17 5.85 -4.37
CA LEU A 204 13.40 6.43 -5.47
C LEU A 204 14.26 6.66 -6.71
N ALA A 205 15.49 7.13 -6.55
CA ALA A 205 16.43 7.31 -7.66
C ALA A 205 16.77 5.96 -8.34
N VAL A 206 16.99 4.89 -7.55
CA VAL A 206 17.23 3.53 -8.08
C VAL A 206 16.00 3.01 -8.82
N ALA A 207 14.81 3.17 -8.24
CA ALA A 207 13.55 2.73 -8.84
C ALA A 207 13.27 3.44 -10.18
N ILE A 208 13.50 4.75 -10.24
CA ILE A 208 13.36 5.54 -11.47
C ILE A 208 14.32 5.01 -12.54
N ARG A 209 15.60 4.89 -12.23
CA ARG A 209 16.58 4.36 -13.18
C ARG A 209 16.17 2.99 -13.70
N TYR A 210 15.79 2.08 -12.80
CA TYR A 210 15.38 0.72 -13.18
C TYR A 210 14.17 0.75 -14.11
N LEU A 211 13.10 1.46 -13.75
CA LEU A 211 11.86 1.49 -14.52
C LEU A 211 12.06 2.10 -15.92
N PHE A 212 12.79 3.21 -16.02
CA PHE A 212 13.02 3.88 -17.30
C PHE A 212 13.94 3.11 -18.23
N THR A 213 14.79 2.24 -17.69
CA THR A 213 15.71 1.40 -18.51
C THR A 213 15.14 0.02 -18.83
N ASN A 214 14.20 -0.49 -18.03
CA ASN A 214 13.79 -1.91 -18.14
C ASN A 214 12.28 -2.10 -18.40
N ARG A 215 11.44 -1.08 -18.23
CA ARG A 215 10.00 -1.27 -18.39
C ARG A 215 9.59 -1.32 -19.85
N PRO A 216 8.98 -2.45 -20.32
CA PRO A 216 8.51 -2.55 -21.69
C PRO A 216 7.49 -1.47 -22.04
N GLY A 217 7.58 -0.93 -23.27
CA GLY A 217 6.61 0.03 -23.79
C GLY A 217 6.82 1.48 -23.35
N TRP A 218 7.81 1.78 -22.51
CA TRP A 218 8.18 3.16 -22.24
C TRP A 218 9.11 3.69 -23.33
N GLY A 219 8.67 4.72 -24.03
CA GLY A 219 9.46 5.37 -25.11
C GLY A 219 10.52 6.34 -24.53
N LYS A 220 11.38 6.81 -25.43
CA LYS A 220 12.40 7.82 -25.10
C LYS A 220 11.82 9.16 -24.64
N ASP A 221 10.53 9.38 -24.93
CA ASP A 221 9.80 10.62 -24.54
C ASP A 221 9.10 10.48 -23.19
N ALA A 222 9.30 9.36 -22.48
CA ALA A 222 8.74 9.18 -21.14
C ALA A 222 9.34 10.19 -20.18
N MET A 223 8.47 10.89 -19.45
CA MET A 223 8.87 11.98 -18.53
C MET A 223 8.64 11.60 -17.08
N ILE A 224 9.41 12.21 -16.18
CA ILE A 224 9.27 12.08 -14.73
C ILE A 224 8.66 13.35 -14.16
N GLY A 225 7.52 13.23 -13.50
CA GLY A 225 6.98 14.28 -12.64
C GLY A 225 7.43 14.09 -11.20
N LYS A 226 7.93 15.14 -10.56
CA LYS A 226 8.27 15.12 -9.14
C LYS A 226 7.71 16.35 -8.41
N THR A 227 7.54 16.23 -7.10
CA THR A 227 7.18 17.35 -6.23
C THR A 227 8.42 18.13 -5.80
N LEU A 228 8.23 19.37 -5.34
CA LEU A 228 9.31 20.24 -4.87
C LEU A 228 10.10 19.62 -3.69
N VAL A 229 9.45 18.83 -2.85
CA VAL A 229 10.06 18.18 -1.68
C VAL A 229 10.90 16.96 -2.04
N SER A 230 10.83 16.48 -3.28
CA SER A 230 11.61 15.34 -3.75
C SER A 230 13.06 15.74 -4.03
N SER A 231 14.00 14.80 -3.86
CA SER A 231 15.42 15.04 -4.02
C SER A 231 15.80 15.50 -5.45
N SER A 232 16.78 16.41 -5.56
CA SER A 232 17.45 16.73 -6.82
C SER A 232 18.28 15.58 -7.40
N LEU A 233 18.48 14.49 -6.66
CA LEU A 233 19.11 13.27 -7.18
C LEU A 233 18.29 12.67 -8.32
N ILE A 234 16.96 12.81 -8.27
CA ILE A 234 16.05 12.38 -9.33
C ILE A 234 16.40 13.07 -10.67
N ASP A 235 16.63 14.39 -10.64
CA ASP A 235 16.98 15.18 -11.84
C ASP A 235 18.31 14.72 -12.47
N LYS A 236 19.23 14.17 -11.65
CA LYS A 236 20.53 13.67 -12.13
C LYS A 236 20.44 12.25 -12.69
N VAL A 237 19.42 11.51 -12.30
CA VAL A 237 19.19 10.14 -12.76
C VAL A 237 18.32 10.11 -14.02
N ALA A 238 17.38 11.05 -14.13
CA ALA A 238 16.53 11.24 -15.30
C ALA A 238 17.33 11.78 -16.49
#